data_e2ff8a09eb14bbf1423c6e2966fed0e8
#
_entry.id   e2ff8a09eb14bbf1423c6e2966fed0e8
#
_cell.length_a   1.000
_cell.length_b   1.000
_cell.length_c   1.000
_cell.angle_alpha   90.00
_cell.angle_beta   90.00
_cell.angle_gamma   90.00
#
_symmetry.space_group_name_H-M   'P 1'
#
loop_
_entity.id
_entity.type
_entity.pdbx_description
1 polymer ?
#
loop_
_entity_poly.entity_id
_entity_poly.type
_entity_poly.pdbx_seq_one_letter_code
_entity_poly.pdbx_strand_id
1 'polypeptide(L)'
;MIKNEPKKYVGDYNVDAVRDAYENRGRWYYFLVKEGLEQGLPLEFARDAMHEAGLFLGKSRFNGIDNLKDFADEFMTYGVEKVNEGEVVKLSEEEFEVDLGYCPLVNAWQKLEQDEKFLADICDICMEMDRGIAESLVCPWT
;
A
#
# COMPACT_ATOMS: atom_id res chain seq x y z
N MET A 1 -3.96 -18.71 7.54
CA MET A 1 -3.05 -17.69 8.14
C MET A 1 -2.23 -17.02 7.05
N ILE A 2 -2.30 -15.71 6.97
CA ILE A 2 -1.50 -14.94 6.00
C ILE A 2 -0.03 -15.03 6.39
N LYS A 3 0.79 -15.56 5.50
CA LYS A 3 2.24 -15.61 5.70
C LYS A 3 2.84 -14.26 5.29
N ASN A 4 3.44 -13.56 6.22
CA ASN A 4 4.06 -12.26 6.01
C ASN A 4 5.37 -12.17 6.81
N GLU A 5 6.40 -12.77 6.29
CA GLU A 5 7.73 -12.78 6.89
C GLU A 5 8.74 -12.18 5.91
N PRO A 6 9.59 -11.24 6.36
CA PRO A 6 10.62 -10.68 5.50
C PRO A 6 11.66 -11.76 5.14
N LYS A 7 12.03 -11.79 3.87
CA LYS A 7 13.04 -12.72 3.34
C LYS A 7 14.35 -12.03 2.98
N LYS A 8 14.28 -10.73 2.73
CA LYS A 8 15.41 -9.88 2.35
C LYS A 8 15.56 -8.74 3.34
N TYR A 9 16.74 -8.16 3.37
CA TYR A 9 17.04 -6.98 4.19
C TYR A 9 16.72 -7.15 5.68
N VAL A 10 16.80 -8.38 6.18
CA VAL A 10 16.61 -8.68 7.60
C VAL A 10 17.85 -8.22 8.37
N GLY A 11 17.64 -7.45 9.44
CA GLY A 11 18.75 -6.88 10.24
C GLY A 11 19.41 -5.65 9.62
N ASP A 12 18.93 -5.13 8.51
CA ASP A 12 19.35 -3.84 7.96
C ASP A 12 18.69 -2.73 8.78
N TYR A 13 19.52 -1.95 9.50
CA TYR A 13 19.02 -0.89 10.38
C TYR A 13 18.12 0.13 9.67
N ASN A 14 18.46 0.54 8.45
CA ASN A 14 17.66 1.52 7.70
C ASN A 14 16.32 0.95 7.28
N VAL A 15 16.28 -0.30 6.84
CA VAL A 15 15.05 -1.00 6.49
C VAL A 15 14.20 -1.22 7.73
N ASP A 16 14.80 -1.65 8.84
CA ASP A 16 14.10 -1.89 10.10
C ASP A 16 13.46 -0.60 10.64
N ALA A 17 14.15 0.52 10.57
CA ALA A 17 13.63 1.82 11.00
C ALA A 17 12.41 2.26 10.16
N VAL A 18 12.46 2.06 8.85
CA VAL A 18 11.34 2.39 7.96
C VAL A 18 10.18 1.41 8.16
N ARG A 19 10.46 0.12 8.36
CA ARG A 19 9.43 -0.88 8.70
C ARG A 19 8.71 -0.52 9.99
N ASP A 20 9.44 -0.07 11.00
CA ASP A 20 8.82 0.38 12.27
C ASP A 20 7.90 1.59 12.05
N ALA A 21 8.30 2.56 11.25
CA ALA A 21 7.46 3.69 10.89
C ALA A 21 6.21 3.27 10.11
N TYR A 22 6.33 2.32 9.20
CA TYR A 22 5.20 1.77 8.45
C TYR A 22 4.26 0.96 9.35
N GLU A 23 4.79 0.19 10.29
CA GLU A 23 3.96 -0.49 11.29
C GLU A 23 3.18 0.51 12.13
N ASN A 24 3.80 1.63 12.52
CA ASN A 24 3.10 2.68 13.27
C ASN A 24 1.94 3.27 12.44
N ARG A 25 2.15 3.54 11.15
CA ARG A 25 1.10 3.96 10.23
C ARG A 25 -0.01 2.91 10.13
N GLY A 26 0.35 1.64 10.07
CA GLY A 26 -0.58 0.51 10.06
C GLY A 26 -1.44 0.45 11.33
N ARG A 27 -0.83 0.68 12.49
CA ARG A 27 -1.57 0.74 13.77
C ARG A 27 -2.57 1.89 13.79
N TRP A 28 -2.19 3.09 13.37
CA TRP A 28 -3.10 4.23 13.30
C TRP A 28 -4.30 3.94 12.39
N TYR A 29 -4.03 3.42 11.21
CA TYR A 29 -5.07 3.03 10.26
C TYR A 29 -6.03 2.00 10.86
N TYR A 30 -5.50 0.93 11.47
CA TYR A 30 -6.31 -0.10 12.12
C TYR A 30 -7.26 0.47 13.18
N PHE A 31 -6.73 1.26 14.11
CA PHE A 31 -7.55 1.80 15.19
C PHE A 31 -8.56 2.84 14.70
N LEU A 32 -8.21 3.66 13.72
CA LEU A 32 -9.16 4.59 13.10
C LEU A 32 -10.30 3.87 12.39
N VAL A 33 -10.02 2.80 11.68
CA VAL A 33 -11.06 1.98 11.03
C VAL A 33 -11.94 1.31 12.06
N LYS A 34 -11.36 0.69 13.10
CA LYS A 34 -12.13 0.05 14.18
C LYS A 34 -13.04 1.06 14.89
N GLU A 35 -12.55 2.23 15.23
CA GLU A 35 -13.34 3.28 15.87
C GLU A 35 -14.49 3.73 14.97
N GLY A 36 -14.25 3.93 13.68
CA GLY A 36 -15.32 4.26 12.74
C GLY A 36 -16.42 3.22 12.70
N LEU A 37 -16.06 1.94 12.67
CA LEU A 37 -17.01 0.83 12.70
C LEU A 37 -17.81 0.79 14.01
N GLU A 38 -17.15 1.01 15.16
CA GLU A 38 -17.82 1.08 16.47
C GLU A 38 -18.82 2.24 16.56
N GLN A 39 -18.56 3.33 15.84
CA GLN A 39 -19.49 4.46 15.74
C GLN A 39 -20.60 4.24 14.71
N GLY A 40 -20.66 3.07 14.09
CA GLY A 40 -21.74 2.70 13.18
C GLY A 40 -21.50 3.09 11.72
N LEU A 41 -20.29 3.52 11.36
CA LEU A 41 -19.95 3.78 9.96
C LEU A 41 -19.75 2.46 9.20
N PRO A 42 -20.19 2.37 7.94
CA PRO A 42 -19.89 1.22 7.10
C PRO A 42 -18.40 1.23 6.72
N LEU A 43 -17.81 0.08 6.44
CA LEU A 43 -16.40 -0.05 6.09
C LEU A 43 -16.01 0.78 4.85
N GLU A 44 -16.98 1.13 4.02
CA GLU A 44 -16.78 1.99 2.84
C GLU A 44 -16.19 3.38 3.16
N PHE A 45 -16.41 3.89 4.39
CA PHE A 45 -15.80 5.17 4.77
C PHE A 45 -14.26 5.13 4.68
N ALA A 46 -13.66 4.00 5.06
CA ALA A 46 -12.22 3.80 4.97
C ALA A 46 -11.76 3.65 3.51
N ARG A 47 -12.55 2.96 2.69
CA ARG A 47 -12.30 2.81 1.26
C ARG A 47 -12.28 4.17 0.56
N ASP A 48 -13.29 4.98 0.80
CA ASP A 48 -13.40 6.32 0.22
C ASP A 48 -12.22 7.21 0.64
N ALA A 49 -11.85 7.17 1.92
CA ALA A 49 -10.71 7.93 2.44
C ALA A 49 -9.39 7.52 1.80
N MET A 50 -9.14 6.22 1.63
CA MET A 50 -7.93 5.72 0.99
C MET A 50 -7.89 6.06 -0.50
N HIS A 51 -9.04 6.02 -1.17
CA HIS A 51 -9.14 6.43 -2.57
C HIS A 51 -8.78 7.92 -2.75
N GLU A 52 -9.36 8.80 -1.91
CA GLU A 52 -9.03 10.23 -1.89
C GLU A 52 -7.53 10.49 -1.63
N ALA A 53 -6.93 9.74 -0.70
CA ALA A 53 -5.49 9.82 -0.46
C ALA A 53 -4.69 9.44 -1.72
N GLY A 54 -5.13 8.44 -2.45
CA GLY A 54 -4.54 8.02 -3.72
C GLY A 54 -4.66 9.09 -4.81
N LEU A 55 -5.83 9.67 -4.96
CA LEU A 55 -6.06 10.78 -5.91
C LEU A 55 -5.14 11.97 -5.62
N PHE A 56 -5.01 12.33 -4.34
CA PHE A 56 -4.09 13.39 -3.91
C PHE A 56 -2.64 13.05 -4.24
N LEU A 57 -2.20 11.84 -3.91
CA LEU A 57 -0.83 11.41 -4.13
C LEU A 57 -0.49 11.35 -5.63
N GLY A 58 -1.40 10.85 -6.45
CA GLY A 58 -1.24 10.80 -7.89
C GLY A 58 -1.07 12.19 -8.50
N LYS A 59 -1.88 13.15 -8.07
CA LYS A 59 -1.80 14.54 -8.54
C LYS A 59 -0.56 15.29 -8.06
N SER A 60 -0.05 14.95 -6.88
CA SER A 60 1.11 15.64 -6.31
C SER A 60 2.44 15.02 -6.72
N ARG A 61 2.60 13.71 -6.51
CA ARG A 61 3.86 13.00 -6.71
C ARG A 61 4.06 12.53 -8.16
N PHE A 62 3.00 12.06 -8.80
CA PHE A 62 3.06 11.50 -10.15
C PHE A 62 2.61 12.48 -11.23
N ASN A 63 2.57 13.76 -10.90
CA ASN A 63 2.15 14.79 -11.83
C ASN A 63 3.02 14.84 -13.10
N GLY A 64 2.39 14.83 -14.26
CA GLY A 64 3.07 14.94 -15.56
C GLY A 64 3.64 13.61 -16.10
N ILE A 65 3.43 12.50 -15.38
CA ILE A 65 3.79 11.19 -15.88
C ILE A 65 2.73 10.71 -16.88
N ASP A 66 3.16 10.33 -18.08
CA ASP A 66 2.30 9.95 -19.19
C ASP A 66 2.60 8.55 -19.78
N ASN A 67 3.51 7.82 -19.15
CA ASN A 67 3.87 6.46 -19.60
C ASN A 67 4.23 5.54 -18.42
N LEU A 68 4.09 4.22 -18.62
CA LEU A 68 4.29 3.23 -17.55
C LEU A 68 5.74 3.10 -17.10
N LYS A 69 6.69 3.36 -17.96
CA LYS A 69 8.10 3.26 -17.59
C LYS A 69 8.47 4.33 -16.58
N ASP A 70 8.13 5.59 -16.85
CA ASP A 70 8.39 6.69 -15.93
C ASP A 70 7.58 6.52 -14.63
N PHE A 71 6.34 5.99 -14.73
CA PHE A 71 5.54 5.65 -13.55
C PHE A 71 6.25 4.57 -12.72
N ALA A 72 6.74 3.50 -13.33
CA ALA A 72 7.45 2.44 -12.63
C ALA A 72 8.71 2.97 -11.94
N ASP A 73 9.51 3.79 -12.63
CA ASP A 73 10.72 4.39 -12.07
C ASP A 73 10.41 5.25 -10.82
N GLU A 74 9.32 6.00 -10.84
CA GLU A 74 8.90 6.83 -9.70
C GLU A 74 8.21 6.02 -8.60
N PHE A 75 7.49 4.96 -8.95
CA PHE A 75 6.78 4.10 -8.00
C PHE A 75 7.74 3.20 -7.21
N MET A 76 8.81 2.69 -7.85
CA MET A 76 9.78 1.78 -7.23
C MET A 76 10.75 2.54 -6.32
N THR A 77 10.21 3.07 -5.23
CA THR A 77 10.99 3.73 -4.18
C THR A 77 11.76 2.76 -3.32
N TYR A 78 12.64 3.28 -2.48
CA TYR A 78 13.30 2.51 -1.41
C TYR A 78 12.27 1.74 -0.56
N GLY A 79 11.13 2.37 -0.23
CA GLY A 79 10.06 1.73 0.53
C GLY A 79 9.46 0.54 -0.21
N VAL A 80 9.14 0.69 -1.49
CA VAL A 80 8.58 -0.42 -2.29
C VAL A 80 9.63 -1.50 -2.50
N GLU A 81 10.82 -1.15 -2.97
CA GLU A 81 11.85 -2.12 -3.34
C GLU A 81 12.42 -2.87 -2.14
N LYS A 82 12.82 -2.16 -1.08
CA LYS A 82 13.55 -2.77 0.04
C LYS A 82 12.67 -3.03 1.26
N VAL A 83 11.85 -2.09 1.65
CA VAL A 83 10.98 -2.24 2.83
C VAL A 83 9.87 -3.25 2.59
N ASN A 84 9.22 -3.18 1.43
CA ASN A 84 8.18 -4.12 1.01
C ASN A 84 8.72 -5.31 0.20
N GLU A 85 10.01 -5.40 -0.04
CA GLU A 85 10.63 -6.44 -0.87
C GLU A 85 9.98 -6.54 -2.25
N GLY A 86 9.70 -5.37 -2.87
CA GLY A 86 9.04 -5.28 -4.17
C GLY A 86 9.96 -5.70 -5.31
N GLU A 87 9.44 -6.52 -6.21
CA GLU A 87 10.10 -6.95 -7.43
C GLU A 87 9.23 -6.65 -8.63
N VAL A 88 9.80 -6.03 -9.66
CA VAL A 88 9.10 -5.82 -10.92
C VAL A 88 9.01 -7.17 -11.64
N VAL A 89 7.78 -7.66 -11.78
CA VAL A 89 7.50 -8.93 -12.49
C VAL A 89 7.34 -8.69 -13.98
N LYS A 90 6.69 -7.56 -14.32
CA LYS A 90 6.45 -7.20 -15.72
C LYS A 90 6.47 -5.69 -15.90
N LEU A 91 7.12 -5.24 -16.95
CA LEU A 91 7.11 -3.85 -17.37
C LEU A 91 7.13 -3.77 -18.90
N SER A 92 6.06 -3.20 -19.45
CA SER A 92 5.90 -2.93 -20.87
C SER A 92 5.21 -1.57 -21.06
N GLU A 93 4.92 -1.20 -22.29
CA GLU A 93 4.12 0.00 -22.58
C GLU A 93 2.67 -0.12 -22.11
N GLU A 94 2.19 -1.36 -21.93
CA GLU A 94 0.78 -1.64 -21.62
C GLU A 94 0.57 -2.18 -20.20
N GLU A 95 1.61 -2.69 -19.56
CA GLU A 95 1.47 -3.37 -18.27
C GLU A 95 2.69 -3.19 -17.37
N PHE A 96 2.41 -2.85 -16.11
CA PHE A 96 3.38 -2.80 -15.03
C PHE A 96 2.87 -3.63 -13.87
N GLU A 97 3.63 -4.64 -13.48
CA GLU A 97 3.29 -5.55 -12.38
C GLU A 97 4.45 -5.61 -11.39
N VAL A 98 4.12 -5.45 -10.13
CA VAL A 98 5.05 -5.54 -8.99
C VAL A 98 4.54 -6.59 -8.01
N ASP A 99 5.42 -7.48 -7.61
CA ASP A 99 5.18 -8.42 -6.52
C ASP A 99 5.79 -7.87 -5.23
N LEU A 100 5.00 -7.81 -4.15
CA LEU A 100 5.45 -7.36 -2.83
C LEU A 100 5.66 -8.56 -1.92
N GLY A 101 6.91 -8.82 -1.56
CA GLY A 101 7.28 -9.98 -0.74
C GLY A 101 6.98 -9.81 0.76
N TYR A 102 6.80 -8.58 1.22
CA TYR A 102 6.55 -8.26 2.64
C TYR A 102 5.77 -6.97 2.80
N CYS A 103 4.90 -6.91 3.81
CA CYS A 103 4.16 -5.70 4.15
C CYS A 103 4.22 -5.42 5.67
N PRO A 104 4.88 -4.34 6.10
CA PRO A 104 4.92 -3.96 7.51
C PRO A 104 3.56 -3.62 8.10
N LEU A 105 2.62 -3.10 7.29
CA LEU A 105 1.25 -2.83 7.72
C LEU A 105 0.55 -4.13 8.13
N VAL A 106 0.62 -5.15 7.29
CA VAL A 106 0.07 -6.48 7.59
C VAL A 106 0.71 -7.06 8.84
N ASN A 107 2.03 -6.91 9.00
CA ASN A 107 2.73 -7.37 10.19
C ASN A 107 2.17 -6.71 11.47
N ALA A 108 1.93 -5.40 11.44
CA ALA A 108 1.33 -4.68 12.56
C ALA A 108 -0.10 -5.17 12.85
N TRP A 109 -0.91 -5.35 11.81
CA TRP A 109 -2.30 -5.80 11.99
C TRP A 109 -2.41 -7.22 12.51
N GLN A 110 -1.54 -8.13 12.10
CA GLN A 110 -1.50 -9.51 12.60
C GLN A 110 -1.21 -9.60 14.09
N LYS A 111 -0.58 -8.58 14.67
CA LYS A 111 -0.38 -8.47 16.13
C LYS A 111 -1.62 -7.99 16.88
N LEU A 112 -2.58 -7.36 16.18
CA LEU A 112 -3.76 -6.71 16.74
C LEU A 112 -5.05 -7.46 16.47
N GLU A 113 -5.10 -8.24 15.38
CA GLU A 113 -6.32 -8.85 14.87
C GLU A 113 -6.09 -10.31 14.47
N GLN A 114 -7.04 -11.17 14.83
CA GLN A 114 -7.02 -12.59 14.48
C GLN A 114 -8.04 -12.96 13.40
N ASP A 115 -9.02 -12.09 13.14
CA ASP A 115 -9.99 -12.30 12.05
C ASP A 115 -9.32 -12.09 10.69
N GLU A 116 -8.98 -13.18 10.04
CA GLU A 116 -8.31 -13.16 8.72
C GLU A 116 -9.16 -12.50 7.63
N LYS A 117 -10.50 -12.59 7.73
CA LYS A 117 -11.37 -11.92 6.78
C LYS A 117 -11.27 -10.40 6.95
N PHE A 118 -11.32 -9.92 8.17
CA PHE A 118 -11.14 -8.48 8.43
C PHE A 118 -9.76 -7.98 7.99
N LEU A 119 -8.71 -8.76 8.25
CA LEU A 119 -7.36 -8.44 7.75
C LEU A 119 -7.31 -8.34 6.22
N ALA A 120 -7.96 -9.26 5.51
CA ALA A 120 -8.05 -9.21 4.05
C ALA A 120 -8.83 -7.98 3.57
N ASP A 121 -9.95 -7.65 4.22
CA ASP A 121 -10.77 -6.49 3.87
C ASP A 121 -9.99 -5.17 4.04
N ILE A 122 -9.29 -4.97 5.16
CA ILE A 122 -8.51 -3.74 5.38
C ILE A 122 -7.26 -3.68 4.49
N CYS A 123 -6.70 -4.82 4.12
CA CYS A 123 -5.61 -4.89 3.14
C CYS A 123 -6.08 -4.43 1.75
N ASP A 124 -7.23 -4.94 1.28
CA ASP A 124 -7.82 -4.51 0.01
C ASP A 124 -8.17 -3.02 0.01
N ILE A 125 -8.68 -2.52 1.13
CA ILE A 125 -8.96 -1.09 1.29
C ILE A 125 -7.67 -0.25 1.18
N CYS A 126 -6.56 -0.70 1.75
CA CYS A 126 -5.27 -0.01 1.57
C CYS A 126 -4.86 0.09 0.11
N MET A 127 -5.19 -0.91 -0.71
CA MET A 127 -4.92 -0.90 -2.15
C MET A 127 -5.76 0.13 -2.92
N GLU A 128 -6.81 0.70 -2.30
CA GLU A 128 -7.54 1.81 -2.92
C GLU A 128 -6.66 3.05 -3.11
N MET A 129 -5.62 3.21 -2.32
CA MET A 129 -4.65 4.29 -2.57
C MET A 129 -3.98 4.12 -3.94
N ASP A 130 -3.57 2.91 -4.28
CA ASP A 130 -2.94 2.64 -5.59
C ASP A 130 -3.96 2.80 -6.73
N ARG A 131 -5.22 2.39 -6.52
CA ARG A 131 -6.30 2.60 -7.48
C ARG A 131 -6.58 4.10 -7.69
N GLY A 132 -6.58 4.89 -6.62
CA GLY A 132 -6.71 6.34 -6.70
C GLY A 132 -5.54 7.01 -7.43
N ILE A 133 -4.31 6.56 -7.19
CA ILE A 133 -3.14 7.01 -7.95
C ILE A 133 -3.35 6.74 -9.44
N ALA A 134 -3.71 5.52 -9.80
CA ALA A 134 -3.95 5.13 -11.19
C ALA A 134 -5.05 5.97 -11.86
N GLU A 135 -6.16 6.21 -11.15
CA GLU A 135 -7.26 7.04 -11.64
C GLU A 135 -6.86 8.50 -11.86
N SER A 136 -6.01 9.04 -10.98
CA SER A 136 -5.55 10.44 -11.07
C SER A 136 -4.60 10.70 -12.23
N LEU A 137 -3.95 9.66 -12.72
CA LEU A 137 -3.09 9.74 -13.89
C LEU A 137 -3.98 9.81 -15.12
N VAL A 138 -3.88 10.89 -15.88
CA VAL A 138 -4.56 11.01 -17.18
C VAL A 138 -3.86 10.06 -18.13
N CYS A 139 -4.18 8.78 -17.98
CA CYS A 139 -3.52 7.72 -18.71
C CYS A 139 -4.39 7.26 -19.87
N PRO A 140 -3.87 7.28 -21.11
CA PRO A 140 -4.56 6.73 -22.27
C PRO A 140 -4.68 5.18 -22.22
N TRP A 141 -4.24 4.55 -21.14
CA TRP A 141 -4.23 3.10 -20.95
C TRP A 141 -5.32 2.56 -20.01
N THR A 142 -6.20 3.40 -19.53
CA THR A 142 -7.41 2.97 -18.82
C THR A 142 -8.53 2.61 -19.80
#